data_978e45d2a999bfd7ffbf4592b16e180e
#
_entry.id   978e45d2a999bfd7ffbf4592b16e180e
#
_cell.length_a   1.000
_cell.length_b   1.000
_cell.length_c   1.000
_cell.angle_alpha   90.00
_cell.angle_beta   90.00
_cell.angle_gamma   90.00
#
_symmetry.space_group_name_H-M   'P 1'
#
loop_
_entity.id
_entity.type
_entity.pdbx_description
1 polymer ?
#
loop_
_entity_poly.entity_id
_entity_poly.type
_entity_poly.pdbx_seq_one_letter_code
_entity_poly.pdbx_strand_id
1 'polypeptide(L)'
;FDMNGDVIGINTAILGRSGNVGIGFSIPSNSAKIVIQQLIEFGETKRGWLGVRIQDVTKEIAEVEKLDEPRGALVASVAENSPSDKAGVKSGDIILEFDGEKIQEMKELPMIVAKTEVGKKVKVKIWRNKKEIVKIITLGRLETSEDFTVTEKTKTQKELGVENLKISVRELTKEDIKVRNLPNQTTGLVVTQIEKDSPLLNSIEVNSIIVEAQKKKIRNVN
;
A
#
# COMPACT_ATOMS: atom_id res chain seq x y z
N PHE A 1 0.31 23.13 15.70
CA PHE A 1 0.96 24.43 15.60
C PHE A 1 2.14 24.45 16.54
N ASP A 2 3.21 25.16 16.19
CA ASP A 2 4.31 25.44 17.12
C ASP A 2 4.05 26.72 17.94
N MET A 3 5.02 27.15 18.75
CA MET A 3 4.93 28.34 19.59
C MET A 3 4.92 29.65 18.80
N ASN A 4 5.29 29.62 17.51
CA ASN A 4 5.26 30.77 16.60
C ASN A 4 3.95 30.85 15.81
N GLY A 5 3.06 29.85 15.95
CA GLY A 5 1.82 29.73 15.21
C GLY A 5 1.95 29.00 13.87
N ASP A 6 3.09 28.40 13.57
CA ASP A 6 3.30 27.68 12.33
C ASP A 6 2.65 26.30 12.37
N VAL A 7 2.09 25.84 11.23
CA VAL A 7 1.49 24.50 11.09
C VAL A 7 2.59 23.47 10.98
N ILE A 8 2.75 22.64 12.01
CA ILE A 8 3.77 21.57 12.06
C ILE A 8 3.25 20.23 11.55
N GLY A 9 1.93 20.04 11.49
CA GLY A 9 1.33 18.82 11.01
C GLY A 9 -0.19 18.88 10.91
N ILE A 10 -0.76 17.89 10.22
CA ILE A 10 -2.20 17.71 10.00
C ILE A 10 -2.63 16.41 10.66
N ASN A 11 -3.55 16.45 11.61
CA ASN A 11 -4.08 15.26 12.28
C ASN A 11 -4.86 14.40 11.28
N THR A 12 -4.57 13.09 11.24
CA THR A 12 -5.11 12.19 10.20
C THR A 12 -5.75 10.93 10.75
N ALA A 13 -5.21 10.35 11.80
CA ALA A 13 -5.68 9.07 12.32
C ALA A 13 -5.53 9.00 13.84
N ILE A 14 -6.38 8.20 14.48
CA ILE A 14 -6.33 7.86 15.91
C ILE A 14 -6.24 6.34 16.02
N LEU A 15 -5.33 5.84 16.84
CA LEU A 15 -5.21 4.42 17.10
C LEU A 15 -6.30 3.95 18.07
N GLY A 16 -7.05 2.90 17.68
CA GLY A 16 -8.04 2.22 18.54
C GLY A 16 -9.23 1.69 17.75
N ARG A 17 -9.61 0.43 17.97
CA ARG A 17 -10.78 -0.22 17.34
C ARG A 17 -12.11 0.11 18.03
N SER A 18 -12.11 0.31 19.35
CA SER A 18 -13.33 0.54 20.16
C SER A 18 -13.22 1.74 21.10
N GLY A 19 -12.31 2.67 20.78
CA GLY A 19 -12.09 3.87 21.57
C GLY A 19 -10.70 4.45 21.33
N ASN A 20 -10.52 5.69 21.73
CA ASN A 20 -9.24 6.37 21.66
C ASN A 20 -8.30 5.82 22.75
N VAL A 21 -7.18 5.21 22.34
CA VAL A 21 -6.13 4.76 23.28
C VAL A 21 -5.13 5.88 23.61
N GLY A 22 -5.45 7.12 23.29
CA GLY A 22 -4.61 8.28 23.56
C GLY A 22 -3.49 8.50 22.53
N ILE A 23 -3.47 7.75 21.43
CA ILE A 23 -2.44 7.91 20.39
C ILE A 23 -3.10 8.41 19.11
N GLY A 24 -2.67 9.60 18.67
CA GLY A 24 -3.04 10.19 17.39
C GLY A 24 -1.82 10.34 16.48
N PHE A 25 -2.06 10.34 15.17
CA PHE A 25 -1.05 10.51 14.14
C PHE A 25 -1.29 11.78 13.36
N SER A 26 -0.21 12.47 13.03
CA SER A 26 -0.23 13.65 12.18
C SER A 26 0.73 13.46 11.00
N ILE A 27 0.34 13.92 9.83
CA ILE A 27 1.24 14.05 8.69
C ILE A 27 2.06 15.33 8.90
N PRO A 28 3.41 15.27 8.88
CA PRO A 28 4.24 16.47 8.97
C PRO A 28 3.92 17.49 7.88
N SER A 29 3.91 18.78 8.22
CA SER A 29 3.57 19.86 7.27
C SER A 29 4.45 19.85 6.02
N ASN A 30 5.74 19.53 6.15
CA ASN A 30 6.68 19.43 5.03
C ASN A 30 6.25 18.34 4.01
N SER A 31 5.70 17.22 4.48
CA SER A 31 5.17 16.16 3.62
C SER A 31 3.82 16.55 3.01
N ALA A 32 2.96 17.20 3.79
CA ALA A 32 1.64 17.63 3.33
C ALA A 32 1.74 18.74 2.26
N LYS A 33 2.72 19.65 2.38
CA LYS A 33 2.92 20.80 1.46
C LYS A 33 3.00 20.37 0.00
N ILE A 34 3.76 19.30 -0.29
CA ILE A 34 3.94 18.79 -1.66
C ILE A 34 2.61 18.32 -2.24
N VAL A 35 1.83 17.57 -1.44
CA VAL A 35 0.52 17.06 -1.83
C VAL A 35 -0.47 18.20 -2.02
N ILE A 36 -0.51 19.16 -1.11
CA ILE A 36 -1.40 20.33 -1.19
C ILE A 36 -1.10 21.16 -2.44
N GLN A 37 0.17 21.39 -2.75
CA GLN A 37 0.57 22.10 -3.96
C GLN A 37 0.08 21.39 -5.23
N GLN A 38 0.23 20.06 -5.30
CA GLN A 38 -0.28 19.28 -6.43
C GLN A 38 -1.81 19.36 -6.54
N LEU A 39 -2.53 19.31 -5.42
CA LEU A 39 -3.99 19.44 -5.41
C LEU A 39 -4.45 20.82 -5.86
N ILE A 40 -3.76 21.88 -5.48
CA ILE A 40 -4.07 23.26 -5.92
C ILE A 40 -3.80 23.42 -7.42
N GLU A 41 -2.67 22.90 -7.91
CA GLU A 41 -2.22 23.10 -9.29
C GLU A 41 -2.94 22.17 -10.29
N PHE A 42 -3.17 20.91 -9.91
CA PHE A 42 -3.67 19.88 -10.81
C PHE A 42 -5.04 19.30 -10.41
N GLY A 43 -5.55 19.62 -9.22
CA GLY A 43 -6.77 18.99 -8.69
C GLY A 43 -6.60 17.54 -8.24
N GLU A 44 -5.40 16.97 -8.41
CA GLU A 44 -5.09 15.57 -8.12
C GLU A 44 -3.63 15.39 -7.70
N THR A 45 -3.32 14.27 -7.06
CA THR A 45 -1.93 13.90 -6.75
C THR A 45 -1.26 13.19 -7.92
N LYS A 46 0.02 13.47 -8.12
CA LYS A 46 0.86 12.85 -9.17
C LYS A 46 2.12 12.31 -8.51
N ARG A 47 2.04 11.09 -8.00
CA ARG A 47 3.18 10.44 -7.33
C ARG A 47 3.97 9.58 -8.30
N GLY A 48 5.30 9.69 -8.24
CA GLY A 48 6.19 8.82 -8.99
C GLY A 48 6.00 7.34 -8.61
N TRP A 49 6.22 6.45 -9.57
CA TRP A 49 6.07 5.01 -9.38
C TRP A 49 7.14 4.25 -10.16
N LEU A 50 7.75 3.25 -9.51
CA LEU A 50 8.73 2.35 -10.11
C LEU A 50 8.13 1.01 -10.55
N GLY A 51 7.14 0.51 -9.81
CA GLY A 51 6.56 -0.81 -10.04
C GLY A 51 7.41 -1.95 -9.50
N VAL A 52 7.94 -1.77 -8.29
CA VAL A 52 8.69 -2.80 -7.55
C VAL A 52 8.09 -3.03 -6.18
N ARG A 53 8.10 -4.28 -5.71
CA ARG A 53 7.92 -4.61 -4.30
C ARG A 53 9.29 -4.79 -3.69
N ILE A 54 9.51 -4.20 -2.54
CA ILE A 54 10.80 -4.15 -1.87
C ILE A 54 10.73 -4.70 -0.45
N GLN A 55 11.87 -5.11 0.06
CA GLN A 55 12.06 -5.54 1.44
C GLN A 55 13.42 -5.09 1.95
N ASP A 56 13.60 -5.17 3.27
CA ASP A 56 14.85 -4.79 3.92
C ASP A 56 16.01 -5.68 3.50
N VAL A 57 17.20 -5.10 3.43
CA VAL A 57 18.46 -5.82 3.26
C VAL A 57 18.96 -6.20 4.65
N THR A 58 18.82 -7.48 5.03
CA THR A 58 19.32 -7.97 6.31
C THR A 58 20.84 -8.17 6.28
N LYS A 59 21.44 -8.39 7.44
CA LYS A 59 22.89 -8.67 7.53
C LYS A 59 23.28 -9.91 6.72
N GLU A 60 22.46 -10.96 6.79
CA GLU A 60 22.67 -12.21 6.07
C GLU A 60 22.63 -11.99 4.55
N ILE A 61 21.69 -11.16 4.07
CA ILE A 61 21.59 -10.80 2.65
C ILE A 61 22.83 -10.01 2.22
N ALA A 62 23.26 -9.04 3.02
CA ALA A 62 24.44 -8.24 2.74
C ALA A 62 25.71 -9.10 2.65
N GLU A 63 25.88 -10.08 3.55
CA GLU A 63 27.00 -11.03 3.54
C GLU A 63 27.00 -11.91 2.28
N VAL A 64 25.84 -12.49 1.92
CA VAL A 64 25.70 -13.33 0.71
C VAL A 64 26.00 -12.52 -0.55
N GLU A 65 25.48 -11.30 -0.62
CA GLU A 65 25.69 -10.40 -1.77
C GLU A 65 27.07 -9.69 -1.73
N LYS A 66 27.85 -9.85 -0.67
CA LYS A 66 29.15 -9.16 -0.46
C LYS A 66 29.03 -7.64 -0.48
N LEU A 67 27.96 -7.11 0.12
CA LEU A 67 27.86 -5.70 0.45
C LEU A 67 28.67 -5.40 1.71
N ASP A 68 29.25 -4.21 1.77
CA ASP A 68 30.05 -3.77 2.92
C ASP A 68 29.20 -3.63 4.19
N GLU A 69 27.93 -3.28 4.02
CA GLU A 69 26.95 -3.08 5.08
C GLU A 69 25.53 -3.35 4.59
N PRO A 70 24.57 -3.72 5.50
CA PRO A 70 23.17 -3.88 5.15
C PRO A 70 22.56 -2.50 4.82
N ARG A 71 22.37 -2.22 3.53
CA ARG A 71 21.80 -0.97 3.03
C ARG A 71 21.06 -1.18 1.73
N GLY A 72 20.21 -0.22 1.38
CA GLY A 72 19.42 -0.26 0.15
C GLY A 72 18.06 -0.92 0.31
N ALA A 73 17.40 -1.16 -0.80
CA ALA A 73 16.11 -1.81 -0.89
C ALA A 73 16.21 -3.04 -1.80
N LEU A 74 15.99 -4.24 -1.26
CA LEU A 74 15.99 -5.47 -2.02
C LEU A 74 14.69 -5.60 -2.79
N VAL A 75 14.76 -5.78 -4.10
CA VAL A 75 13.62 -5.99 -4.99
C VAL A 75 13.11 -7.42 -4.85
N ALA A 76 11.97 -7.60 -4.20
CA ALA A 76 11.30 -8.88 -4.04
C ALA A 76 10.58 -9.30 -5.33
N SER A 77 9.93 -8.34 -6.02
CA SER A 77 9.28 -8.57 -7.32
C SER A 77 9.19 -7.28 -8.12
N VAL A 78 9.03 -7.43 -9.44
CA VAL A 78 8.83 -6.33 -10.39
C VAL A 78 7.47 -6.55 -11.06
N ALA A 79 6.64 -5.50 -11.10
CA ALA A 79 5.35 -5.55 -11.78
C ALA A 79 5.55 -5.56 -13.29
N GLU A 80 4.79 -6.39 -14.00
CA GLU A 80 4.83 -6.47 -15.46
C GLU A 80 4.50 -5.11 -16.11
N ASN A 81 5.16 -4.79 -17.20
CA ASN A 81 5.02 -3.53 -17.94
C ASN A 81 5.31 -2.26 -17.13
N SER A 82 5.82 -2.39 -15.91
CA SER A 82 6.20 -1.25 -15.07
C SER A 82 7.42 -0.50 -15.59
N PRO A 83 7.71 0.72 -15.09
CA PRO A 83 8.94 1.43 -15.36
C PRO A 83 10.21 0.63 -15.09
N SER A 84 10.23 -0.11 -13.99
CA SER A 84 11.36 -0.96 -13.59
C SER A 84 11.52 -2.17 -14.48
N ASP A 85 10.42 -2.81 -14.90
CA ASP A 85 10.44 -3.92 -15.85
C ASP A 85 11.02 -3.49 -17.20
N LYS A 86 10.52 -2.38 -17.75
CA LYS A 86 11.02 -1.79 -19.01
C LYS A 86 12.50 -1.42 -18.96
N ALA A 87 13.01 -1.04 -17.78
CA ALA A 87 14.43 -0.75 -17.57
C ALA A 87 15.27 -2.01 -17.30
N GLY A 88 14.63 -3.18 -17.18
CA GLY A 88 15.29 -4.45 -16.92
C GLY A 88 15.81 -4.59 -15.49
N VAL A 89 15.11 -4.02 -14.52
CA VAL A 89 15.26 -4.36 -13.09
C VAL A 89 14.67 -5.75 -12.86
N LYS A 90 15.26 -6.51 -11.96
CA LYS A 90 14.86 -7.91 -11.70
C LYS A 90 14.68 -8.14 -10.20
N SER A 91 13.91 -9.16 -9.86
CA SER A 91 13.89 -9.69 -8.49
C SER A 91 15.31 -10.13 -8.09
N GLY A 92 15.69 -9.83 -6.85
CA GLY A 92 17.04 -10.03 -6.32
C GLY A 92 17.99 -8.84 -6.50
N ASP A 93 17.63 -7.80 -7.25
CA ASP A 93 18.42 -6.56 -7.30
C ASP A 93 18.30 -5.83 -5.95
N ILE A 94 19.37 -5.15 -5.53
CA ILE A 94 19.31 -4.23 -4.39
C ILE A 94 19.48 -2.81 -4.91
N ILE A 95 18.50 -1.95 -4.69
CA ILE A 95 18.56 -0.54 -5.08
C ILE A 95 19.39 0.20 -4.02
N LEU A 96 20.55 0.71 -4.42
CA LEU A 96 21.50 1.41 -3.55
C LEU A 96 21.41 2.94 -3.66
N GLU A 97 20.99 3.45 -4.83
CA GLU A 97 20.92 4.89 -5.08
C GLU A 97 19.77 5.18 -6.06
N PHE A 98 19.04 6.24 -5.82
CA PHE A 98 17.98 6.72 -6.67
C PHE A 98 18.14 8.21 -6.94
N ASP A 99 18.34 8.60 -8.20
CA ASP A 99 18.49 9.97 -8.69
C ASP A 99 19.58 10.77 -7.93
N GLY A 100 20.67 10.10 -7.54
CA GLY A 100 21.79 10.68 -6.78
C GLY A 100 21.64 10.59 -5.25
N GLU A 101 20.48 10.20 -4.74
CA GLU A 101 20.25 9.99 -3.31
C GLU A 101 20.57 8.55 -2.92
N LYS A 102 21.45 8.34 -1.95
CA LYS A 102 21.78 7.01 -1.41
C LYS A 102 20.61 6.49 -0.57
N ILE A 103 20.29 5.21 -0.74
CA ILE A 103 19.28 4.51 0.02
C ILE A 103 19.96 3.73 1.14
N GLN A 104 19.78 4.17 2.37
CA GLN A 104 20.30 3.46 3.54
C GLN A 104 19.31 2.44 4.06
N GLU A 105 18.04 2.82 4.16
CA GLU A 105 16.96 1.96 4.61
C GLU A 105 15.89 1.80 3.53
N MET A 106 15.28 0.63 3.44
CA MET A 106 14.23 0.31 2.46
C MET A 106 13.11 1.36 2.42
N LYS A 107 12.69 1.86 3.60
CA LYS A 107 11.59 2.82 3.74
C LYS A 107 11.83 4.19 3.07
N GLU A 108 13.09 4.53 2.77
CA GLU A 108 13.44 5.80 2.12
C GLU A 108 13.05 5.80 0.64
N LEU A 109 13.22 4.67 -0.04
CA LEU A 109 12.96 4.58 -1.48
C LEU A 109 11.52 4.97 -1.88
N PRO A 110 10.45 4.46 -1.26
CA PRO A 110 9.09 4.86 -1.60
C PRO A 110 8.84 6.36 -1.41
N MET A 111 9.44 6.95 -0.38
CA MET A 111 9.29 8.39 -0.09
C MET A 111 9.96 9.26 -1.14
N ILE A 112 11.17 8.90 -1.58
CA ILE A 112 11.91 9.64 -2.61
C ILE A 112 11.22 9.48 -3.96
N VAL A 113 10.83 8.26 -4.32
CA VAL A 113 10.12 7.97 -5.57
C VAL A 113 8.80 8.74 -5.66
N ALA A 114 7.99 8.75 -4.59
CA ALA A 114 6.70 9.43 -4.56
C ALA A 114 6.82 10.97 -4.71
N LYS A 115 7.93 11.56 -4.27
CA LYS A 115 8.22 13.00 -4.41
C LYS A 115 8.78 13.36 -5.77
N THR A 116 9.29 12.40 -6.53
CA THR A 116 9.91 12.64 -7.83
C THR A 116 8.84 12.75 -8.91
N GLU A 117 9.03 13.69 -9.81
CA GLU A 117 8.09 14.02 -10.88
C GLU A 117 7.83 12.81 -11.80
N VAL A 118 6.54 12.61 -12.14
CA VAL A 118 6.09 11.59 -13.10
C VAL A 118 6.67 11.90 -14.48
N GLY A 119 7.19 10.87 -15.15
CA GLY A 119 7.84 11.01 -16.47
C GLY A 119 9.32 11.41 -16.40
N LYS A 120 9.85 11.79 -15.23
CA LYS A 120 11.28 12.07 -15.07
C LYS A 120 12.10 10.80 -15.33
N LYS A 121 13.19 10.97 -16.10
CA LYS A 121 14.22 9.94 -16.27
C LYS A 121 15.21 10.04 -15.12
N VAL A 122 15.27 9.03 -14.29
CA VAL A 122 16.14 8.96 -13.12
C VAL A 122 17.22 7.90 -13.29
N LYS A 123 18.38 8.15 -12.72
CA LYS A 123 19.44 7.16 -12.60
C LYS A 123 19.23 6.35 -11.33
N VAL A 124 19.16 5.04 -11.47
CA VAL A 124 19.02 4.11 -10.35
C VAL A 124 20.24 3.20 -10.34
N LYS A 125 21.01 3.23 -9.25
CA LYS A 125 22.14 2.34 -9.05
C LYS A 125 21.65 1.11 -8.31
N ILE A 126 21.84 -0.04 -8.93
CA ILE A 126 21.45 -1.35 -8.39
C ILE A 126 22.69 -2.21 -8.17
N TRP A 127 22.62 -3.07 -7.19
CA TRP A 127 23.55 -4.16 -6.94
C TRP A 127 22.96 -5.45 -7.49
N ARG A 128 23.67 -6.09 -8.40
CA ARG A 128 23.27 -7.36 -9.03
C ARG A 128 24.51 -8.20 -9.29
N ASN A 129 24.47 -9.48 -8.87
CA ASN A 129 25.59 -10.40 -9.05
C ASN A 129 26.92 -9.82 -8.52
N LYS A 130 26.87 -9.20 -7.35
CA LYS A 130 28.03 -8.60 -6.64
C LYS A 130 28.72 -7.47 -7.42
N LYS A 131 27.96 -6.76 -8.25
CA LYS A 131 28.44 -5.60 -9.04
C LYS A 131 27.39 -4.49 -9.06
N GLU A 132 27.90 -3.26 -9.06
CA GLU A 132 27.05 -2.08 -9.29
C GLU A 132 26.68 -1.96 -10.76
N ILE A 133 25.42 -1.73 -11.05
CA ILE A 133 24.87 -1.48 -12.37
C ILE A 133 23.99 -0.24 -12.31
N VAL A 134 24.11 0.65 -13.28
CA VAL A 134 23.25 1.84 -13.39
C VAL A 134 22.15 1.56 -14.40
N LYS A 135 20.91 1.83 -14.00
CA LYS A 135 19.71 1.79 -14.85
C LYS A 135 19.14 3.18 -15.00
N ILE A 136 18.61 3.50 -16.17
CA ILE A 136 17.83 4.73 -16.38
C ILE A 136 16.37 4.31 -16.42
N ILE A 137 15.55 4.86 -15.52
CA ILE A 137 14.14 4.53 -15.38
C ILE A 137 13.32 5.80 -15.62
N THR A 138 12.32 5.71 -16.48
CA THR A 138 11.33 6.79 -16.64
C THR A 138 10.17 6.50 -15.68
N LEU A 139 9.95 7.37 -14.69
CA LEU A 139 8.93 7.13 -13.66
C LEU A 139 7.52 7.11 -14.24
N GLY A 140 6.75 6.13 -13.81
CA GLY A 140 5.32 6.08 -14.03
C GLY A 140 4.56 6.91 -13.00
N ARG A 141 3.24 6.92 -13.12
CA ARG A 141 2.32 7.52 -12.16
C ARG A 141 1.70 6.43 -11.28
N LEU A 142 1.80 6.57 -9.96
CA LEU A 142 1.28 5.59 -9.02
C LEU A 142 -0.25 5.44 -9.15
N GLU A 143 -0.98 6.53 -9.25
CA GLU A 143 -2.44 6.55 -9.31
C GLU A 143 -3.02 5.87 -10.55
N THR A 144 -2.24 5.69 -11.60
CA THR A 144 -2.63 4.98 -12.83
C THR A 144 -2.05 3.58 -12.92
N SER A 145 -1.28 3.14 -11.93
CA SER A 145 -0.69 1.81 -11.90
C SER A 145 -1.75 0.73 -11.62
N GLU A 146 -1.52 -0.48 -12.09
CA GLU A 146 -2.40 -1.62 -11.81
C GLU A 146 -2.47 -1.91 -10.31
N ASP A 147 -1.36 -1.76 -9.59
CA ASP A 147 -1.31 -1.94 -8.13
C ASP A 147 -2.25 -0.97 -7.41
N PHE A 148 -2.33 0.29 -7.86
CA PHE A 148 -3.23 1.30 -7.29
C PHE A 148 -4.69 1.04 -7.66
N THR A 149 -4.95 0.70 -8.93
CA THR A 149 -6.31 0.40 -9.40
C THR A 149 -6.90 -0.85 -8.77
N VAL A 150 -6.08 -1.84 -8.43
CA VAL A 150 -6.52 -3.01 -7.66
C VAL A 150 -6.91 -2.60 -6.24
N THR A 151 -6.13 -1.72 -5.61
CA THR A 151 -6.43 -1.21 -4.25
C THR A 151 -7.71 -0.36 -4.24
N GLU A 152 -7.94 0.47 -5.25
CA GLU A 152 -9.20 1.23 -5.39
C GLU A 152 -10.39 0.33 -5.74
N LYS A 153 -10.23 -0.64 -6.62
CA LYS A 153 -11.28 -1.63 -6.91
C LYS A 153 -11.68 -2.42 -5.67
N THR A 154 -10.73 -2.69 -4.77
CA THR A 154 -11.04 -3.31 -3.48
C THR A 154 -11.80 -2.36 -2.55
N LYS A 155 -11.57 -1.04 -2.64
CA LYS A 155 -12.34 -0.02 -1.90
C LYS A 155 -13.73 0.27 -2.51
N THR A 156 -13.92 0.00 -3.81
CA THR A 156 -15.18 0.23 -4.53
C THR A 156 -16.04 -1.03 -4.65
N GLN A 157 -15.74 -2.09 -3.90
CA GLN A 157 -16.68 -3.19 -3.77
C GLN A 157 -17.95 -2.64 -3.13
N LYS A 158 -19.08 -2.85 -3.83
CA LYS A 158 -20.38 -2.37 -3.42
C LYS A 158 -20.69 -2.93 -2.04
N GLU A 159 -20.49 -2.13 -1.02
CA GLU A 159 -20.94 -2.45 0.32
C GLU A 159 -22.44 -2.32 0.36
N LEU A 160 -23.11 -3.31 0.90
CA LEU A 160 -24.54 -3.29 1.10
C LEU A 160 -24.81 -3.22 2.61
N GLY A 161 -25.51 -2.18 3.01
CA GLY A 161 -26.06 -2.08 4.35
C GLY A 161 -27.24 -3.03 4.51
N VAL A 162 -27.20 -3.90 5.50
CA VAL A 162 -28.33 -4.75 5.91
C VAL A 162 -29.02 -4.08 7.09
N GLU A 163 -29.98 -3.21 6.79
CA GLU A 163 -30.63 -2.33 7.78
C GLU A 163 -31.18 -3.07 8.99
N ASN A 164 -31.87 -4.21 8.76
CA ASN A 164 -32.46 -5.00 9.84
C ASN A 164 -31.43 -5.60 10.81
N LEU A 165 -30.21 -5.82 10.35
CA LEU A 165 -29.12 -6.37 11.16
C LEU A 165 -28.08 -5.30 11.53
N LYS A 166 -28.20 -4.09 10.98
CA LYS A 166 -27.31 -2.97 11.21
C LYS A 166 -25.82 -3.34 11.01
N ILE A 167 -25.58 -4.01 9.87
CA ILE A 167 -24.24 -4.39 9.42
C ILE A 167 -24.04 -3.98 7.97
N SER A 168 -22.81 -3.74 7.59
CA SER A 168 -22.40 -3.61 6.18
C SER A 168 -21.67 -4.88 5.75
N VAL A 169 -21.94 -5.32 4.54
CA VAL A 169 -21.33 -6.53 3.97
C VAL A 169 -20.90 -6.29 2.53
N ARG A 170 -19.92 -7.05 2.07
CA ARG A 170 -19.50 -7.12 0.67
C ARG A 170 -19.36 -8.56 0.21
N GLU A 171 -19.37 -8.79 -1.08
CA GLU A 171 -19.14 -10.13 -1.62
C GLU A 171 -17.71 -10.65 -1.32
N LEU A 172 -17.61 -11.96 -1.13
CA LEU A 172 -16.34 -12.66 -0.95
C LEU A 172 -15.59 -12.71 -2.28
N THR A 173 -14.34 -12.24 -2.30
CA THR A 173 -13.50 -12.23 -3.50
C THR A 173 -12.62 -13.45 -3.61
N LYS A 174 -12.06 -13.69 -4.81
CA LYS A 174 -11.04 -14.73 -5.03
C LYS A 174 -9.80 -14.49 -4.17
N GLU A 175 -9.49 -13.24 -3.88
CA GLU A 175 -8.36 -12.83 -3.05
C GLU A 175 -8.61 -13.15 -1.57
N ASP A 176 -9.82 -12.87 -1.07
CA ASP A 176 -10.25 -13.30 0.26
C ASP A 176 -10.14 -14.83 0.44
N ILE A 177 -10.58 -15.59 -0.55
CA ILE A 177 -10.48 -17.06 -0.56
C ILE A 177 -9.02 -17.51 -0.45
N LYS A 178 -8.13 -16.90 -1.23
CA LYS A 178 -6.70 -17.23 -1.26
C LYS A 178 -5.98 -16.86 0.05
N VAL A 179 -6.19 -15.64 0.54
CA VAL A 179 -5.54 -15.13 1.76
C VAL A 179 -6.00 -15.91 3.00
N ARG A 180 -7.25 -16.38 3.03
CA ARG A 180 -7.84 -17.10 4.15
C ARG A 180 -7.80 -18.62 4.01
N ASN A 181 -7.12 -19.14 2.97
CA ASN A 181 -7.04 -20.58 2.66
C ASN A 181 -8.41 -21.28 2.60
N LEU A 182 -9.40 -20.61 2.04
CA LEU A 182 -10.74 -21.18 1.88
C LEU A 182 -10.81 -22.07 0.64
N PRO A 183 -11.73 -23.06 0.59
CA PRO A 183 -12.00 -23.82 -0.63
C PRO A 183 -12.34 -22.91 -1.81
N ASN A 184 -11.79 -23.15 -3.00
CA ASN A 184 -11.96 -22.31 -4.19
C ASN A 184 -13.41 -22.05 -4.62
N GLN A 185 -14.35 -22.87 -4.18
CA GLN A 185 -15.78 -22.75 -4.48
C GLN A 185 -16.58 -22.06 -3.37
N THR A 186 -15.91 -21.52 -2.34
CA THR A 186 -16.58 -20.83 -1.24
C THR A 186 -17.24 -19.54 -1.76
N THR A 187 -18.53 -19.40 -1.49
CA THR A 187 -19.29 -18.17 -1.73
C THR A 187 -19.79 -17.63 -0.40
N GLY A 188 -20.01 -16.33 -0.31
CA GLY A 188 -20.48 -15.71 0.92
C GLY A 188 -20.27 -14.21 0.93
N LEU A 189 -20.54 -13.60 2.08
CA LEU A 189 -20.38 -12.18 2.32
C LEU A 189 -19.36 -11.97 3.43
N VAL A 190 -18.54 -10.94 3.28
CA VAL A 190 -17.60 -10.46 4.31
C VAL A 190 -18.26 -9.30 5.04
N VAL A 191 -18.29 -9.35 6.36
CA VAL A 191 -18.78 -8.26 7.21
C VAL A 191 -17.74 -7.16 7.23
N THR A 192 -18.09 -5.96 6.75
CA THR A 192 -17.19 -4.80 6.69
C THR A 192 -17.40 -3.85 7.86
N GLN A 193 -18.63 -3.75 8.36
CA GLN A 193 -18.97 -2.89 9.48
C GLN A 193 -20.10 -3.48 10.32
N ILE A 194 -20.09 -3.23 11.63
CA ILE A 194 -21.15 -3.58 12.57
C ILE A 194 -21.45 -2.32 13.39
N GLU A 195 -22.72 -1.88 13.36
CA GLU A 195 -23.16 -0.73 14.14
C GLU A 195 -23.24 -1.08 15.63
N LYS A 196 -23.11 -0.08 16.50
CA LYS A 196 -23.08 -0.27 17.95
C LYS A 196 -24.37 -0.85 18.52
N ASP A 197 -25.49 -0.65 17.84
CA ASP A 197 -26.81 -1.13 18.20
C ASP A 197 -27.26 -2.32 17.33
N SER A 198 -26.34 -2.96 16.64
CA SER A 198 -26.57 -4.19 15.89
C SER A 198 -26.94 -5.34 16.84
N PRO A 199 -27.97 -6.14 16.53
CA PRO A 199 -28.27 -7.35 17.30
C PRO A 199 -27.16 -8.41 17.19
N LEU A 200 -26.23 -8.26 16.24
CA LEU A 200 -25.13 -9.18 16.01
C LEU A 200 -23.80 -8.74 16.60
N LEU A 201 -23.77 -7.60 17.33
CA LEU A 201 -22.53 -6.99 17.83
C LEU A 201 -21.65 -7.95 18.66
N ASN A 202 -22.27 -8.86 19.41
CA ASN A 202 -21.58 -9.83 20.25
C ASN A 202 -21.51 -11.24 19.65
N SER A 203 -22.03 -11.42 18.44
CA SER A 203 -22.15 -12.75 17.80
C SER A 203 -21.21 -12.91 16.61
N ILE A 204 -20.85 -11.82 15.96
CA ILE A 204 -19.94 -11.82 14.80
C ILE A 204 -18.95 -10.66 14.92
N GLU A 205 -17.83 -10.77 14.22
CA GLU A 205 -16.80 -9.73 14.18
C GLU A 205 -16.68 -9.13 12.78
N VAL A 206 -16.15 -7.92 12.70
CA VAL A 206 -15.74 -7.35 11.42
C VAL A 206 -14.70 -8.27 10.78
N ASN A 207 -14.81 -8.49 9.48
CA ASN A 207 -14.09 -9.49 8.67
C ASN A 207 -14.58 -10.93 8.85
N SER A 208 -15.63 -11.21 9.61
CA SER A 208 -16.30 -12.53 9.56
C SER A 208 -16.87 -12.80 8.18
N ILE A 209 -16.91 -14.08 7.79
CA ILE A 209 -17.51 -14.53 6.54
C ILE A 209 -18.83 -15.21 6.84
N ILE A 210 -19.89 -14.72 6.23
CA ILE A 210 -21.21 -15.33 6.30
C ILE A 210 -21.42 -16.17 5.05
N VAL A 211 -21.36 -17.48 5.18
CA VAL A 211 -21.53 -18.43 4.07
C VAL A 211 -22.95 -18.97 3.97
N GLU A 212 -23.69 -18.89 5.08
CA GLU A 212 -25.05 -19.43 5.18
C GLU A 212 -25.88 -18.58 6.14
N ALA A 213 -27.12 -18.30 5.79
CA ALA A 213 -28.12 -17.71 6.65
C ALA A 213 -29.42 -18.47 6.56
N GLN A 214 -30.07 -18.78 7.70
CA GLN A 214 -31.33 -19.55 7.77
C GLN A 214 -31.26 -20.90 7.02
N LYS A 215 -30.14 -21.60 7.09
CA LYS A 215 -29.89 -22.88 6.36
C LYS A 215 -29.86 -22.72 4.84
N LYS A 216 -29.73 -21.52 4.31
CA LYS A 216 -29.55 -21.24 2.88
C LYS A 216 -28.17 -20.71 2.60
N LYS A 217 -27.48 -21.29 1.63
CA LYS A 217 -26.17 -20.79 1.17
C LYS A 217 -26.29 -19.43 0.53
N ILE A 218 -25.44 -18.51 0.94
CA ILE A 218 -25.35 -17.17 0.35
C ILE A 218 -24.46 -17.23 -0.88
N ARG A 219 -24.95 -16.72 -2.01
CA ARG A 219 -24.22 -16.72 -3.30
C ARG A 219 -23.84 -15.31 -3.74
N ASN A 220 -24.65 -14.34 -3.42
CA ASN A 220 -24.47 -12.93 -3.80
C ASN A 220 -25.18 -12.01 -2.80
N VAL A 221 -25.09 -10.72 -3.03
CA VAL A 221 -25.66 -9.65 -2.18
C VAL A 221 -27.15 -9.37 -2.49
N ASN A 222 -27.73 -9.99 -3.52
CA ASN A 222 -29.12 -9.81 -3.93
C ASN A 222 -30.03 -10.89 -3.37
#